data_b65edc6496ef977035803fbffc711dce
#
_entry.id   b65edc6496ef977035803fbffc711dce
#
_cell.length_a   1.000
_cell.length_b   1.000
_cell.length_c   1.000
_cell.angle_alpha   90.00
_cell.angle_beta   90.00
_cell.angle_gamma   90.00
#
_symmetry.space_group_name_H-M   'P 1'
#
loop_
_entity.id
_entity.type
_entity.pdbx_description
1 polymer ?
#
loop_
_entity_poly.entity_id
_entity_poly.type
_entity_poly.pdbx_seq_one_letter_code
_entity_poly.pdbx_strand_id
1 'polypeptide(L)'
;LVKQNINLMDETGHIIASRDKSRIGDFHYGAYKIISENLEEYYIDEDDLSKGIKKGINLPLELDGGIVGVIGMTGGYEEVITSGKLLKKMTEILLMESRANYRQLMNKRVRNAFYEEWLINGGYKNADLEDRGMALGIDINKPRRVFIASIDELENLKDSQQGQSQIAKFENDVDA
;
A
#
# COMPACT_ATOMS: atom_id res chain seq x y z
N LEU A 1 4.62 -11.14 22.44
CA LEU A 1 4.45 -11.81 21.14
C LEU A 1 3.11 -12.51 21.13
N VAL A 2 2.26 -12.21 20.15
CA VAL A 2 0.92 -12.79 19.98
C VAL A 2 1.06 -14.31 19.79
N LYS A 3 0.46 -15.10 20.68
CA LYS A 3 0.53 -16.57 20.61
C LYS A 3 -0.48 -17.16 19.61
N GLN A 4 -1.51 -16.40 19.28
CA GLN A 4 -2.62 -16.78 18.41
C GLN A 4 -2.19 -16.89 16.95
N ASN A 5 -2.89 -17.69 16.17
CA ASN A 5 -2.69 -17.75 14.73
C ASN A 5 -3.41 -16.57 14.06
N ILE A 6 -2.70 -15.84 13.22
CA ILE A 6 -3.23 -14.68 12.49
C ILE A 6 -3.18 -15.02 11.02
N ASN A 7 -4.29 -14.76 10.33
CA ASN A 7 -4.41 -14.87 8.88
C ASN A 7 -4.81 -13.52 8.29
N LEU A 8 -4.26 -13.21 7.14
CA LEU A 8 -4.68 -12.09 6.31
C LEU A 8 -5.28 -12.67 5.02
N MET A 9 -6.48 -12.25 4.68
CA MET A 9 -7.22 -12.70 3.49
C MET A 9 -7.46 -11.51 2.56
N ASP A 10 -7.47 -11.79 1.27
CA ASP A 10 -7.81 -10.81 0.23
C ASP A 10 -9.34 -10.59 0.12
N GLU A 11 -9.74 -9.72 -0.82
CA GLU A 11 -11.14 -9.41 -1.12
C GLU A 11 -11.94 -10.58 -1.69
N THR A 12 -11.30 -11.69 -2.05
CA THR A 12 -11.94 -12.93 -2.52
C THR A 12 -12.07 -13.98 -1.42
N GLY A 13 -11.50 -13.72 -0.24
CA GLY A 13 -11.53 -14.61 0.91
C GLY A 13 -10.41 -15.65 0.93
N HIS A 14 -9.37 -15.51 0.10
CA HIS A 14 -8.22 -16.40 0.13
C HIS A 14 -7.12 -15.88 1.07
N ILE A 15 -6.48 -16.80 1.77
CA ILE A 15 -5.40 -16.48 2.71
C ILE A 15 -4.14 -16.08 1.93
N ILE A 16 -3.73 -14.81 2.05
CA ILE A 16 -2.52 -14.27 1.41
C ILE A 16 -1.32 -14.25 2.36
N ALA A 17 -1.57 -14.24 3.67
CA ALA A 17 -0.54 -14.38 4.68
C ALA A 17 -1.08 -15.11 5.90
N SER A 18 -0.26 -15.99 6.47
CA SER A 18 -0.58 -16.76 7.67
C SER A 18 0.68 -17.07 8.45
N ARG A 19 0.54 -17.16 9.78
CA ARG A 19 1.59 -17.74 10.61
C ARG A 19 1.81 -19.21 10.28
N ASP A 20 0.76 -19.94 9.95
CA ASP A 20 0.80 -21.30 9.40
C ASP A 20 0.90 -21.21 7.88
N LYS A 21 2.12 -21.29 7.34
CA LYS A 21 2.39 -21.14 5.92
C LYS A 21 1.68 -22.16 5.02
N SER A 22 1.29 -23.31 5.57
CA SER A 22 0.58 -24.35 4.80
C SER A 22 -0.83 -23.90 4.39
N ARG A 23 -1.37 -22.89 5.05
CA ARG A 23 -2.70 -22.34 4.79
C ARG A 23 -2.74 -21.23 3.73
N ILE A 24 -1.61 -20.76 3.26
CA ILE A 24 -1.54 -19.71 2.24
C ILE A 24 -2.13 -20.23 0.94
N GLY A 25 -3.12 -19.53 0.38
CA GLY A 25 -3.89 -19.92 -0.79
C GLY A 25 -5.21 -20.61 -0.46
N ASP A 26 -5.42 -21.07 0.78
CA ASP A 26 -6.69 -21.68 1.17
C ASP A 26 -7.82 -20.65 1.20
N PHE A 27 -9.03 -21.12 0.88
CA PHE A 27 -10.25 -20.34 1.06
C PHE A 27 -10.64 -20.26 2.53
N HIS A 28 -11.03 -19.07 3.00
CA HIS A 28 -11.40 -18.80 4.39
C HIS A 28 -12.86 -18.40 4.52
N TYR A 29 -13.69 -19.31 5.01
CA TYR A 29 -15.13 -19.10 5.12
C TYR A 29 -15.51 -17.83 5.91
N GLY A 30 -14.84 -17.57 7.04
CA GLY A 30 -15.09 -16.37 7.86
C GLY A 30 -14.82 -15.06 7.11
N ALA A 31 -13.81 -15.04 6.26
CA ALA A 31 -13.53 -13.90 5.41
C ALA A 31 -14.60 -13.70 4.34
N TYR A 32 -15.02 -14.78 3.69
CA TYR A 32 -16.11 -14.74 2.72
C TYR A 32 -17.41 -14.19 3.33
N LYS A 33 -17.74 -14.59 4.55
CA LYS A 33 -18.92 -14.07 5.28
C LYS A 33 -18.83 -12.56 5.51
N ILE A 34 -17.68 -12.07 5.99
CA ILE A 34 -17.43 -10.64 6.18
C ILE A 34 -17.67 -9.87 4.88
N ILE A 35 -17.08 -10.34 3.78
CA ILE A 35 -17.12 -9.65 2.49
C ILE A 35 -18.51 -9.68 1.87
N SER A 36 -19.14 -10.88 1.82
CA SER A 36 -20.42 -11.08 1.14
C SER A 36 -21.59 -10.41 1.87
N GLU A 37 -21.55 -10.34 3.19
CA GLU A 37 -22.63 -9.80 4.04
C GLU A 37 -22.28 -8.40 4.59
N ASN A 38 -21.11 -7.85 4.25
CA ASN A 38 -20.61 -6.55 4.73
C ASN A 38 -20.67 -6.40 6.24
N LEU A 39 -20.14 -7.42 6.95
CA LEU A 39 -20.21 -7.47 8.41
C LEU A 39 -19.06 -6.66 9.04
N GLU A 40 -19.34 -6.01 10.18
CA GLU A 40 -18.32 -5.32 10.98
C GLU A 40 -17.36 -6.29 11.69
N GLU A 41 -17.86 -7.47 12.06
CA GLU A 41 -17.09 -8.57 12.64
C GLU A 41 -17.85 -9.89 12.44
N TYR A 42 -17.10 -11.00 12.37
CA TYR A 42 -17.67 -12.33 12.35
C TYR A 42 -16.88 -13.27 13.26
N TYR A 43 -17.50 -13.72 14.33
CA TYR A 43 -16.91 -14.65 15.28
C TYR A 43 -17.42 -16.08 15.03
N ILE A 44 -16.49 -17.02 14.99
CA ILE A 44 -16.74 -18.47 14.87
C ILE A 44 -16.49 -19.07 16.25
N ASP A 45 -17.51 -19.61 16.88
CA ASP A 45 -17.43 -20.09 18.27
C ASP A 45 -16.86 -21.50 18.40
N GLU A 46 -17.00 -22.33 17.37
CA GLU A 46 -16.55 -23.71 17.39
C GLU A 46 -15.69 -24.06 16.17
N ASP A 47 -14.74 -24.96 16.41
CA ASP A 47 -13.93 -25.52 15.32
C ASP A 47 -14.77 -26.47 14.47
N ASP A 48 -14.67 -26.33 13.13
CA ASP A 48 -15.13 -27.34 12.17
C ASP A 48 -13.93 -27.83 11.35
N LEU A 49 -13.27 -28.85 11.87
CA LEU A 49 -12.06 -29.41 11.25
C LEU A 49 -12.32 -30.00 9.85
N SER A 50 -13.57 -30.44 9.60
CA SER A 50 -13.95 -30.98 8.29
C SER A 50 -13.92 -29.94 7.19
N LYS A 51 -14.12 -28.66 7.56
CA LYS A 51 -14.09 -27.49 6.65
C LYS A 51 -12.87 -26.61 6.82
N GLY A 52 -11.91 -27.02 7.67
CA GLY A 52 -10.73 -26.18 7.97
C GLY A 52 -11.07 -24.91 8.76
N ILE A 53 -12.26 -24.84 9.37
CA ILE A 53 -12.73 -23.69 10.13
C ILE A 53 -12.20 -23.80 11.56
N LYS A 54 -11.61 -22.72 12.07
CA LYS A 54 -11.12 -22.61 13.45
C LYS A 54 -11.89 -21.54 14.19
N LYS A 55 -12.15 -21.79 15.48
CA LYS A 55 -12.69 -20.81 16.43
C LYS A 55 -11.85 -19.55 16.40
N GLY A 56 -12.51 -18.39 16.26
CA GLY A 56 -11.81 -17.11 16.20
C GLY A 56 -12.64 -15.97 15.65
N ILE A 57 -12.04 -14.79 15.62
CA ILE A 57 -12.66 -13.58 15.10
C ILE A 57 -12.13 -13.24 13.72
N ASN A 58 -13.01 -12.73 12.87
CA ASN A 58 -12.70 -12.17 11.57
C ASN A 58 -13.16 -10.72 11.54
N LEU A 59 -12.30 -9.81 11.11
CA LEU A 59 -12.53 -8.37 11.06
C LEU A 59 -12.22 -7.85 9.67
N PRO A 60 -13.11 -7.04 9.04
CA PRO A 60 -12.83 -6.43 7.75
C PRO A 60 -11.67 -5.45 7.85
N LEU A 61 -10.85 -5.37 6.81
CA LEU A 61 -9.90 -4.29 6.60
C LEU A 61 -10.50 -3.33 5.58
N GLU A 62 -10.65 -2.09 5.99
CA GLU A 62 -11.35 -1.07 5.22
C GLU A 62 -10.39 -0.01 4.71
N LEU A 63 -10.56 0.37 3.45
CA LEU A 63 -9.81 1.45 2.82
C LEU A 63 -10.73 2.23 1.87
N ASP A 64 -10.78 3.56 2.01
CA ASP A 64 -11.63 4.45 1.20
C ASP A 64 -13.13 4.05 1.20
N GLY A 65 -13.63 3.49 2.30
CA GLY A 65 -15.04 3.09 2.45
C GLY A 65 -15.41 1.73 1.85
N GLY A 66 -14.44 0.93 1.41
CA GLY A 66 -14.63 -0.43 0.93
C GLY A 66 -13.78 -1.45 1.69
N ILE A 67 -14.26 -2.69 1.77
CA ILE A 67 -13.50 -3.82 2.33
C ILE A 67 -12.46 -4.24 1.29
N VAL A 68 -11.17 -4.18 1.69
CA VAL A 68 -10.03 -4.57 0.86
C VAL A 68 -9.38 -5.89 1.29
N GLY A 69 -9.90 -6.48 2.34
CA GLY A 69 -9.44 -7.77 2.87
C GLY A 69 -10.02 -8.04 4.25
N VAL A 70 -9.59 -9.11 4.86
CA VAL A 70 -10.04 -9.51 6.20
C VAL A 70 -8.85 -9.99 7.01
N ILE A 71 -8.81 -9.63 8.30
CA ILE A 71 -7.87 -10.18 9.26
C ILE A 71 -8.59 -11.17 10.18
N GLY A 72 -8.06 -12.39 10.29
CA GLY A 72 -8.56 -13.43 11.17
C GLY A 72 -7.60 -13.72 12.30
N MET A 73 -8.13 -13.95 13.52
CA MET A 73 -7.35 -14.35 14.68
C MET A 73 -8.03 -15.51 15.40
N THR A 74 -7.30 -16.60 15.63
CA THR A 74 -7.82 -17.78 16.33
C THR A 74 -7.81 -17.59 17.85
N GLY A 75 -8.88 -18.01 18.54
CA GLY A 75 -8.98 -17.95 19.99
C GLY A 75 -10.39 -17.68 20.49
N GLY A 76 -10.57 -17.67 21.80
CA GLY A 76 -11.82 -17.25 22.45
C GLY A 76 -12.10 -15.75 22.21
N TYR A 77 -13.37 -15.38 22.10
CA TYR A 77 -13.77 -14.00 21.77
C TYR A 77 -13.10 -12.95 22.67
N GLU A 78 -13.22 -13.09 23.99
CA GLU A 78 -12.64 -12.15 24.95
C GLU A 78 -11.10 -12.06 24.89
N GLU A 79 -10.45 -13.15 24.44
CA GLU A 79 -8.99 -13.19 24.30
C GLU A 79 -8.48 -12.46 23.05
N VAL A 80 -9.29 -12.46 21.97
CA VAL A 80 -8.82 -12.01 20.65
C VAL A 80 -9.42 -10.69 20.20
N ILE A 81 -10.58 -10.26 20.73
CA ILE A 81 -11.30 -9.09 20.23
C ILE A 81 -10.49 -7.80 20.33
N THR A 82 -9.87 -7.53 21.47
CA THR A 82 -9.08 -6.32 21.68
C THR A 82 -7.84 -6.30 20.80
N SER A 83 -7.10 -7.41 20.78
CA SER A 83 -5.90 -7.55 19.95
C SER A 83 -6.23 -7.55 18.46
N GLY A 84 -7.35 -8.18 18.07
CA GLY A 84 -7.84 -8.19 16.70
C GLY A 84 -8.20 -6.80 16.20
N LYS A 85 -8.95 -6.02 16.99
CA LYS A 85 -9.28 -4.62 16.64
C LYS A 85 -8.04 -3.73 16.56
N LEU A 86 -7.07 -3.94 17.44
CA LEU A 86 -5.79 -3.21 17.36
C LEU A 86 -5.03 -3.56 16.08
N LEU A 87 -4.89 -4.86 15.76
CA LEU A 87 -4.23 -5.33 14.55
C LEU A 87 -4.95 -4.85 13.28
N LYS A 88 -6.30 -4.90 13.24
CA LYS A 88 -7.10 -4.30 12.17
C LYS A 88 -6.65 -2.85 11.95
N LYS A 89 -6.66 -2.04 13.00
CA LYS A 89 -6.33 -0.61 12.91
C LYS A 89 -4.91 -0.35 12.46
N MET A 90 -3.94 -1.09 12.99
CA MET A 90 -2.54 -0.99 12.57
C MET A 90 -2.37 -1.38 11.10
N THR A 91 -3.05 -2.43 10.65
CA THR A 91 -2.98 -2.89 9.25
C THR A 91 -3.60 -1.85 8.31
N GLU A 92 -4.75 -1.27 8.66
CA GLU A 92 -5.38 -0.19 7.89
C GLU A 92 -4.46 1.03 7.74
N ILE A 93 -3.78 1.45 8.82
CA ILE A 93 -2.82 2.56 8.77
C ILE A 93 -1.66 2.23 7.82
N LEU A 94 -1.08 1.04 7.91
CA LEU A 94 0.00 0.60 7.02
C LEU A 94 -0.45 0.54 5.54
N LEU A 95 -1.68 0.09 5.28
CA LEU A 95 -2.25 0.08 3.93
C LEU A 95 -2.44 1.49 3.39
N MET A 96 -2.95 2.43 4.21
CA MET A 96 -3.09 3.84 3.83
C MET A 96 -1.74 4.47 3.50
N GLU A 97 -0.72 4.26 4.35
CA GLU A 97 0.63 4.75 4.13
C GLU A 97 1.25 4.18 2.84
N SER A 98 1.18 2.87 2.66
CA SER A 98 1.67 2.20 1.45
C SER A 98 1.03 2.76 0.19
N ARG A 99 -0.29 2.99 0.21
CA ARG A 99 -1.04 3.56 -0.91
C ARG A 99 -0.65 5.01 -1.19
N ALA A 100 -0.46 5.82 -0.15
CA ALA A 100 0.00 7.20 -0.30
C ALA A 100 1.38 7.26 -0.96
N ASN A 101 2.31 6.42 -0.48
CA ASN A 101 3.65 6.30 -1.05
C ASN A 101 3.63 5.84 -2.52
N TYR A 102 2.77 4.87 -2.84
CA TYR A 102 2.60 4.40 -4.22
C TYR A 102 2.07 5.50 -5.14
N ARG A 103 1.04 6.26 -4.69
CA ARG A 103 0.50 7.41 -5.45
C ARG A 103 1.57 8.47 -5.70
N GLN A 104 2.38 8.79 -4.69
CA GLN A 104 3.47 9.77 -4.82
C GLN A 104 4.51 9.29 -5.83
N LEU A 105 4.91 8.01 -5.77
CA LEU A 105 5.85 7.42 -6.72
C LEU A 105 5.32 7.45 -8.16
N MET A 106 4.03 7.11 -8.34
CA MET A 106 3.39 7.14 -9.66
C MET A 106 3.30 8.57 -10.21
N ASN A 107 2.95 9.55 -9.39
CA ASN A 107 2.94 10.96 -9.79
C ASN A 107 4.34 11.44 -10.22
N LYS A 108 5.38 11.06 -9.46
CA LYS A 108 6.78 11.38 -9.83
C LYS A 108 7.15 10.76 -11.19
N ARG A 109 6.78 9.48 -11.43
CA ARG A 109 7.03 8.80 -12.71
C ARG A 109 6.33 9.49 -13.89
N VAL A 110 5.06 9.85 -13.74
CA VAL A 110 4.29 10.54 -14.79
C VAL A 110 4.90 11.90 -15.10
N ARG A 111 5.28 12.68 -14.08
CA ARG A 111 5.96 13.98 -14.26
C ARG A 111 7.31 13.84 -14.96
N ASN A 112 8.11 12.86 -14.55
CA ASN A 112 9.41 12.62 -15.16
C ASN A 112 9.27 12.22 -16.63
N ALA A 113 8.37 11.30 -16.97
CA ALA A 113 8.09 10.93 -18.36
C ALA A 113 7.63 12.13 -19.20
N PHE A 114 6.81 13.02 -18.62
CA PHE A 114 6.41 14.27 -19.27
C PHE A 114 7.61 15.20 -19.53
N TYR A 115 8.50 15.38 -18.54
CA TYR A 115 9.69 16.20 -18.70
C TYR A 115 10.66 15.63 -19.75
N GLU A 116 10.87 14.32 -19.74
CA GLU A 116 11.71 13.64 -20.74
C GLU A 116 11.16 13.87 -22.14
N GLU A 117 9.88 13.64 -22.35
CA GLU A 117 9.24 13.88 -23.65
C GLU A 117 9.35 15.34 -24.09
N TRP A 118 9.07 16.28 -23.20
CA TRP A 118 9.14 17.70 -23.49
C TRP A 118 10.55 18.16 -23.85
N LEU A 119 11.57 17.67 -23.12
CA LEU A 119 12.98 18.02 -23.37
C LEU A 119 13.53 17.35 -24.62
N ILE A 120 13.22 16.06 -24.87
CA ILE A 120 13.75 15.31 -26.01
C ILE A 120 13.13 15.81 -27.31
N ASN A 121 11.85 16.13 -27.35
CA ASN A 121 11.18 16.64 -28.54
C ASN A 121 11.50 18.11 -28.85
N GLY A 122 12.52 18.68 -28.21
CA GLY A 122 13.04 20.02 -28.52
C GLY A 122 12.04 21.14 -28.27
N GLY A 123 11.06 20.91 -27.37
CA GLY A 123 10.04 21.91 -27.06
C GLY A 123 9.02 22.10 -28.19
N TYR A 124 8.86 21.13 -29.08
CA TYR A 124 7.75 21.15 -30.05
C TYR A 124 6.44 21.23 -29.29
N LYS A 125 5.84 22.41 -29.31
CA LYS A 125 4.56 22.68 -28.68
C LYS A 125 3.46 22.13 -29.58
N ASN A 126 2.70 21.19 -29.04
CA ASN A 126 1.43 20.76 -29.59
C ASN A 126 0.36 20.86 -28.50
N ALA A 127 -0.91 20.94 -28.90
CA ALA A 127 -2.02 21.08 -27.97
C ALA A 127 -2.06 19.91 -26.96
N ASP A 128 -1.72 18.71 -27.35
CA ASP A 128 -1.67 17.53 -26.49
C ASP A 128 -0.63 17.69 -25.36
N LEU A 129 0.56 18.18 -25.69
CA LEU A 129 1.61 18.42 -24.69
C LEU A 129 1.22 19.54 -23.72
N GLU A 130 0.56 20.61 -24.21
CA GLU A 130 0.04 21.69 -23.38
C GLU A 130 -1.02 21.18 -22.41
N ASP A 131 -2.00 20.42 -22.88
CA ASP A 131 -3.09 19.88 -22.08
C ASP A 131 -2.57 18.91 -20.99
N ARG A 132 -1.61 18.03 -21.35
CA ARG A 132 -0.98 17.14 -20.37
C ARG A 132 -0.14 17.90 -19.35
N GLY A 133 0.58 18.91 -19.78
CA GLY A 133 1.31 19.80 -18.86
C GLY A 133 0.38 20.47 -17.87
N MET A 134 -0.72 21.04 -18.34
CA MET A 134 -1.72 21.69 -17.49
C MET A 134 -2.34 20.71 -16.48
N ALA A 135 -2.65 19.47 -16.90
CA ALA A 135 -3.17 18.43 -16.02
C ALA A 135 -2.18 18.05 -14.89
N LEU A 136 -0.87 18.21 -15.15
CA LEU A 136 0.21 17.99 -14.17
C LEU A 136 0.58 19.24 -13.37
N GLY A 137 -0.11 20.38 -13.60
CA GLY A 137 0.22 21.68 -13.02
C GLY A 137 1.47 22.34 -13.62
N ILE A 138 1.90 21.88 -14.82
CA ILE A 138 3.09 22.35 -15.53
C ILE A 138 2.68 23.19 -16.74
N ASP A 139 2.78 24.51 -16.61
CA ASP A 139 2.56 25.42 -17.72
C ASP A 139 3.84 25.50 -18.59
N ILE A 140 3.82 24.81 -19.74
CA ILE A 140 5.00 24.76 -20.66
C ILE A 140 5.25 26.09 -21.40
N ASN A 141 4.33 27.05 -21.32
CA ASN A 141 4.49 28.36 -21.95
C ASN A 141 5.26 29.35 -21.09
N LYS A 142 5.42 29.08 -19.80
CA LYS A 142 6.21 29.92 -18.91
C LYS A 142 7.72 29.77 -19.19
N PRO A 143 8.46 30.87 -19.23
CA PRO A 143 9.93 30.80 -19.35
C PRO A 143 10.53 30.10 -18.13
N ARG A 144 11.46 29.18 -18.37
CA ARG A 144 12.12 28.38 -17.32
C ARG A 144 13.64 28.41 -17.50
N ARG A 145 14.34 28.22 -16.39
CA ARG A 145 15.79 27.98 -16.39
C ARG A 145 16.02 26.52 -16.02
N VAL A 146 16.93 25.88 -16.76
CA VAL A 146 17.36 24.51 -16.45
C VAL A 146 18.69 24.59 -15.73
N PHE A 147 18.81 23.89 -14.61
CA PHE A 147 20.05 23.71 -13.88
C PHE A 147 20.39 22.23 -13.86
N ILE A 148 21.65 21.92 -13.98
CA ILE A 148 22.19 20.58 -13.83
C ILE A 148 23.09 20.61 -12.59
N ALA A 149 22.81 19.74 -11.64
CA ALA A 149 23.65 19.53 -10.47
C ALA A 149 24.16 18.10 -10.47
N SER A 150 25.41 17.89 -10.09
CA SER A 150 25.99 16.58 -9.88
C SER A 150 26.39 16.44 -8.41
N ILE A 151 26.23 15.23 -7.88
CA ILE A 151 26.70 14.89 -6.54
C ILE A 151 28.03 14.16 -6.72
N ASP A 152 29.10 14.75 -6.19
CA ASP A 152 30.40 14.10 -6.20
C ASP A 152 30.36 12.86 -5.27
N GLU A 153 31.05 11.81 -5.68
CA GLU A 153 31.11 10.53 -4.93
C GLU A 153 29.74 9.85 -4.68
N LEU A 154 28.79 10.04 -5.61
CA LEU A 154 27.45 9.47 -5.50
C LEU A 154 27.44 7.94 -5.25
N GLU A 155 28.41 7.20 -5.82
CA GLU A 155 28.52 5.75 -5.61
C GLU A 155 28.81 5.42 -4.15
N ASN A 156 29.72 6.15 -3.51
CA ASN A 156 30.05 5.97 -2.10
C ASN A 156 28.86 6.28 -1.18
N LEU A 157 28.01 7.24 -1.58
CA LEU A 157 26.78 7.58 -0.83
C LEU A 157 25.70 6.53 -0.98
N LYS A 158 25.59 5.88 -2.14
CA LYS A 158 24.59 4.83 -2.37
C LYS A 158 24.79 3.58 -1.53
N ASP A 159 26.03 3.28 -1.16
CA ASP A 159 26.40 2.07 -0.41
C ASP A 159 26.12 2.17 1.10
N SER A 160 25.77 3.35 1.61
CA SER A 160 25.44 3.55 3.01
C SER A 160 24.00 4.01 3.23
N GLN A 161 23.38 3.51 4.29
CA GLN A 161 22.03 3.92 4.69
C GLN A 161 21.92 5.43 4.95
N GLN A 162 22.97 6.01 5.51
CA GLN A 162 23.04 7.45 5.78
C GLN A 162 23.17 8.25 4.48
N GLY A 163 23.97 7.78 3.52
CA GLY A 163 24.12 8.40 2.21
C GLY A 163 22.81 8.32 1.39
N GLN A 164 22.11 7.20 1.41
CA GLN A 164 20.79 7.08 0.76
C GLN A 164 19.78 8.07 1.33
N SER A 165 19.79 8.28 2.66
CA SER A 165 18.94 9.29 3.31
C SER A 165 19.29 10.72 2.88
N GLN A 166 20.59 11.04 2.71
CA GLN A 166 21.05 12.34 2.22
C GLN A 166 20.64 12.58 0.76
N ILE A 167 20.76 11.58 -0.11
CA ILE A 167 20.33 11.66 -1.51
C ILE A 167 18.82 11.92 -1.57
N ALA A 168 18.02 11.15 -0.83
CA ALA A 168 16.57 11.31 -0.78
C ALA A 168 16.16 12.71 -0.27
N LYS A 169 16.86 13.23 0.73
CA LYS A 169 16.62 14.60 1.22
C LYS A 169 16.93 15.64 0.15
N PHE A 170 18.07 15.53 -0.53
CA PHE A 170 18.45 16.43 -1.61
C PHE A 170 17.42 16.40 -2.76
N GLU A 171 16.99 15.21 -3.19
CA GLU A 171 15.96 15.07 -4.22
C GLU A 171 14.64 15.74 -3.81
N ASN A 172 14.22 15.58 -2.55
CA ASN A 172 13.00 16.23 -2.04
C ASN A 172 13.13 17.76 -1.96
N ASP A 173 14.31 18.27 -1.54
CA ASP A 173 14.56 19.71 -1.46
C ASP A 173 14.61 20.39 -2.85
N VAL A 174 14.97 19.64 -3.91
CA VAL A 174 14.97 20.10 -5.30
C VAL A 174 13.57 20.04 -5.92
N ASP A 175 12.74 19.08 -5.51
CA ASP A 175 11.37 18.91 -6.00
C ASP A 175 10.35 19.86 -5.32
N ALA A 176 10.74 20.60 -4.27
CA ALA A 176 9.90 21.55 -3.50
C ALA A 176 9.89 22.95 -4.14
#